data_86c96a830ae3a8b34f392706aac0fb4b
#
_entry.id   86c96a830ae3a8b34f392706aac0fb4b
#
_cell.length_a   1.000
_cell.length_b   1.000
_cell.length_c   1.000
_cell.angle_alpha   90.00
_cell.angle_beta   90.00
_cell.angle_gamma   90.00
#
_symmetry.space_group_name_H-M   'P 1'
#
loop_
_entity.id
_entity.type
_entity.pdbx_description
1 polymer ?
#
loop_
_entity_poly.entity_id
_entity_poly.type
_entity_poly.pdbx_seq_one_letter_code
_entity_poly.pdbx_strand_id
1 'polypeptide(L)'
;EIIEEKHINEISVWELGDGIQGLLRLNSQLMQLRYGVIDSAIRYGDFLGHWLNELSKYVRVKFQMTMDSNHNQLRLCGAPKNSFVDENMSKVIMLAIEKELANNPNVTIISNPTGLNFGQFSTYQVLGIHGEVRNLGDALDDYSRAYQTPISYIIGAHVHHIIEKETGINSEAISI
;
A
#
# COMPACT_ATOMS: atom_id res chain seq x y z
N GLU A 1 -4.21 1.10 24.38
CA GLU A 1 -5.44 0.52 24.98
C GLU A 1 -5.80 -0.81 24.32
N ILE A 2 -6.23 -0.89 23.04
CA ILE A 2 -6.58 -2.17 22.38
C ILE A 2 -5.39 -3.14 22.35
N ILE A 3 -4.18 -2.68 22.05
CA ILE A 3 -2.96 -3.50 21.99
C ILE A 3 -2.70 -4.16 23.34
N GLU A 4 -2.82 -3.41 24.42
CA GLU A 4 -2.62 -3.88 25.80
C GLU A 4 -3.76 -4.83 26.22
N GLU A 5 -5.01 -4.41 26.01
CA GLU A 5 -6.21 -5.19 26.37
C GLU A 5 -6.23 -6.57 25.67
N LYS A 6 -5.88 -6.63 24.41
CA LYS A 6 -5.90 -7.85 23.60
C LYS A 6 -4.56 -8.59 23.61
N HIS A 7 -3.55 -8.11 24.34
CA HIS A 7 -2.20 -8.71 24.39
C HIS A 7 -1.58 -8.90 22.99
N ILE A 8 -1.74 -7.89 22.11
CA ILE A 8 -1.22 -7.94 20.76
C ILE A 8 0.29 -7.67 20.81
N ASN A 9 1.10 -8.61 20.34
CA ASN A 9 2.56 -8.51 20.34
C ASN A 9 3.14 -8.04 19.00
N GLU A 10 2.38 -8.17 17.92
CA GLU A 10 2.80 -7.81 16.57
C GLU A 10 1.59 -7.43 15.71
N ILE A 11 1.75 -6.42 14.88
CA ILE A 11 0.75 -5.99 13.89
C ILE A 11 1.37 -5.88 12.50
N SER A 12 0.54 -6.08 11.49
CA SER A 12 0.89 -5.79 10.09
C SER A 12 0.22 -4.49 9.67
N VAL A 13 1.03 -3.57 9.16
CA VAL A 13 0.57 -2.29 8.61
C VAL A 13 0.80 -2.32 7.11
N TRP A 14 -0.25 -2.10 6.34
CA TRP A 14 -0.21 -2.06 4.89
C TRP A 14 -0.59 -0.68 4.38
N GLU A 15 0.28 -0.08 3.62
CA GLU A 15 0.00 1.09 2.80
C GLU A 15 -0.45 0.60 1.43
N LEU A 16 -1.65 1.03 1.00
CA LEU A 16 -2.30 0.54 -0.23
C LEU A 16 -2.26 1.54 -1.39
N GLY A 17 -1.42 2.55 -1.31
CA GLY A 17 -1.23 3.53 -2.38
C GLY A 17 -2.02 4.82 -2.18
N ASP A 18 -1.82 5.74 -3.11
CA ASP A 18 -2.46 7.08 -3.16
C ASP A 18 -2.17 7.98 -1.94
N GLY A 19 -1.04 7.75 -1.26
CA GLY A 19 -0.60 8.59 -0.15
C GLY A 19 -0.22 10.02 -0.55
N ILE A 20 -0.03 10.28 -1.84
CA ILE A 20 0.21 11.60 -2.42
C ILE A 20 -0.77 11.89 -3.56
N GLN A 21 -1.03 13.18 -3.83
CA GLN A 21 -1.87 13.60 -4.96
C GLN A 21 -1.25 13.25 -6.32
N GLY A 22 0.08 13.28 -6.43
CA GLY A 22 0.79 12.94 -7.66
C GLY A 22 0.52 13.88 -8.84
N LEU A 23 0.93 13.43 -10.03
CA LEU A 23 0.75 14.14 -11.30
C LEU A 23 0.02 13.24 -12.29
N LEU A 24 -1.30 13.20 -12.23
CA LEU A 24 -2.08 12.27 -13.03
C LEU A 24 -2.34 12.72 -14.46
N ARG A 25 -3.02 13.84 -14.67
CA ARG A 25 -3.51 14.18 -16.02
C ARG A 25 -3.58 15.66 -16.36
N LEU A 26 -3.85 16.53 -15.40
CA LEU A 26 -4.23 17.92 -15.69
C LEU A 26 -3.17 18.87 -15.14
N ASN A 27 -2.67 19.76 -16.01
CA ASN A 27 -1.81 20.85 -15.58
C ASN A 27 -2.44 21.73 -14.48
N SER A 28 -3.78 21.81 -14.46
CA SER A 28 -4.52 22.51 -13.41
C SER A 28 -4.36 21.88 -12.04
N GLN A 29 -4.13 20.57 -11.95
CA GLN A 29 -3.84 19.90 -10.67
C GLN A 29 -2.51 20.37 -10.06
N LEU A 30 -1.50 20.63 -10.89
CA LEU A 30 -0.22 21.18 -10.44
C LEU A 30 -0.38 22.52 -9.72
N MET A 31 -1.31 23.37 -10.20
CA MET A 31 -1.58 24.67 -9.61
C MET A 31 -2.32 24.59 -8.26
N GLN A 32 -2.90 23.44 -7.95
CA GLN A 32 -3.63 23.18 -6.70
C GLN A 32 -2.79 22.45 -5.65
N LEU A 33 -1.63 21.91 -6.04
CA LEU A 33 -0.74 21.25 -5.10
C LEU A 33 -0.09 22.27 -4.16
N ARG A 34 -0.18 22.03 -2.86
CA ARG A 34 0.53 22.82 -1.86
C ARG A 34 2.04 22.61 -1.93
N TYR A 35 2.46 21.40 -2.25
CA TYR A 35 3.85 20.98 -2.41
C TYR A 35 4.04 20.29 -3.75
N GLY A 36 5.21 20.44 -4.35
CA GLY A 36 5.59 19.66 -5.53
C GLY A 36 5.56 18.15 -5.26
N VAL A 37 5.52 17.36 -6.33
CA VAL A 37 5.36 15.90 -6.20
C VAL A 37 6.49 15.26 -5.40
N ILE A 38 7.73 15.69 -5.65
CA ILE A 38 8.91 15.18 -4.92
C ILE A 38 8.82 15.54 -3.43
N ASP A 39 8.52 16.81 -3.12
CA ASP A 39 8.36 17.25 -1.73
C ASP A 39 7.22 16.52 -1.03
N SER A 40 6.12 16.25 -1.74
CA SER A 40 5.00 15.47 -1.22
C SER A 40 5.43 14.04 -0.88
N ALA A 41 6.19 13.40 -1.77
CA ALA A 41 6.67 12.04 -1.56
C ALA A 41 7.62 11.95 -0.35
N ILE A 42 8.57 12.88 -0.24
CA ILE A 42 9.50 12.95 0.91
C ILE A 42 8.72 13.16 2.21
N ARG A 43 7.84 14.16 2.26
CA ARG A 43 7.04 14.46 3.46
C ARG A 43 6.10 13.33 3.88
N TYR A 44 5.52 12.62 2.91
CA TYR A 44 4.68 11.48 3.20
C TYR A 44 5.51 10.31 3.75
N GLY A 45 6.68 10.04 3.17
CA GLY A 45 7.61 9.04 3.68
C GLY A 45 8.11 9.36 5.09
N ASP A 46 8.50 10.61 5.34
CA ASP A 46 8.90 11.08 6.67
C ASP A 46 7.75 10.93 7.69
N PHE A 47 6.53 11.31 7.30
CA PHE A 47 5.35 11.14 8.14
C PHE A 47 5.09 9.68 8.51
N LEU A 48 5.09 8.79 7.50
CA LEU A 48 4.88 7.35 7.74
C LEU A 48 6.01 6.75 8.57
N GLY A 49 7.26 7.08 8.27
CA GLY A 49 8.41 6.60 9.04
C GLY A 49 8.31 7.03 10.50
N HIS A 50 8.02 8.30 10.76
CA HIS A 50 7.82 8.80 12.11
C HIS A 50 6.65 8.14 12.82
N TRP A 51 5.51 7.99 12.13
CA TRP A 51 4.32 7.34 12.70
C TRP A 51 4.58 5.86 13.04
N LEU A 52 5.25 5.11 12.16
CA LEU A 52 5.64 3.72 12.42
C LEU A 52 6.63 3.62 13.60
N ASN A 53 7.54 4.58 13.70
CA ASN A 53 8.50 4.67 14.81
C ASN A 53 7.77 4.87 16.16
N GLU A 54 6.79 5.78 16.20
CA GLU A 54 5.96 5.99 17.40
C GLU A 54 5.12 4.75 17.73
N LEU A 55 4.46 4.14 16.74
CA LEU A 55 3.65 2.94 16.93
C LEU A 55 4.45 1.76 17.48
N SER A 56 5.68 1.63 17.02
CA SER A 56 6.59 0.53 17.42
C SER A 56 7.06 0.59 18.88
N LYS A 57 6.79 1.67 19.58
CA LYS A 57 7.00 1.77 21.04
C LYS A 57 6.02 0.91 21.84
N TYR A 58 4.89 0.54 21.22
CA TYR A 58 3.80 -0.19 21.87
C TYR A 58 3.68 -1.64 21.37
N VAL A 59 4.13 -1.92 20.14
CA VAL A 59 3.93 -3.21 19.49
C VAL A 59 4.95 -3.39 18.37
N ARG A 60 5.37 -4.62 18.11
CA ARG A 60 6.20 -4.89 16.92
C ARG A 60 5.38 -4.67 15.65
N VAL A 61 6.00 -4.07 14.65
CA VAL A 61 5.34 -3.69 13.40
C VAL A 61 6.00 -4.39 12.22
N LYS A 62 5.18 -5.05 11.40
CA LYS A 62 5.54 -5.46 10.04
C LYS A 62 4.91 -4.50 9.07
N PHE A 63 5.72 -3.80 8.28
CA PHE A 63 5.25 -2.81 7.32
C PHE A 63 5.43 -3.29 5.89
N GLN A 64 4.41 -3.12 5.08
CA GLN A 64 4.45 -3.30 3.63
C GLN A 64 3.80 -2.09 2.96
N MET A 65 4.32 -1.72 1.80
CA MET A 65 3.78 -0.66 0.97
C MET A 65 3.56 -1.17 -0.44
N THR A 66 2.37 -0.94 -1.00
CA THR A 66 2.13 -1.23 -2.40
C THR A 66 2.89 -0.25 -3.31
N MET A 67 3.56 -0.78 -4.33
CA MET A 67 4.34 0.01 -5.27
C MET A 67 3.53 0.39 -6.52
N ASP A 68 2.41 -0.27 -6.74
CA ASP A 68 1.53 -0.04 -7.90
C ASP A 68 0.34 0.84 -7.51
N SER A 69 0.59 2.14 -7.46
CA SER A 69 -0.44 3.17 -7.25
C SER A 69 -0.37 4.20 -8.36
N ASN A 70 -1.50 4.52 -8.93
CA ASN A 70 -1.57 5.44 -10.06
C ASN A 70 -1.12 6.87 -9.71
N HIS A 71 -1.35 7.32 -8.47
CA HIS A 71 -0.92 8.64 -8.01
C HIS A 71 0.60 8.74 -7.79
N ASN A 72 1.26 7.63 -7.54
CA ASN A 72 2.71 7.60 -7.35
C ASN A 72 3.49 7.54 -8.68
N GLN A 73 2.85 7.17 -9.80
CA GLN A 73 3.49 7.09 -11.11
C GLN A 73 3.65 8.47 -11.74
N LEU A 74 4.84 8.76 -12.25
CA LEU A 74 5.09 9.96 -13.06
C LEU A 74 4.77 9.69 -14.54
N ARG A 75 3.82 10.44 -15.06
CA ARG A 75 3.44 10.38 -16.49
C ARG A 75 4.16 11.49 -17.25
N LEU A 76 5.44 11.30 -17.47
CA LEU A 76 6.29 12.29 -18.15
C LEU A 76 5.78 12.57 -19.56
N CYS A 77 5.75 13.87 -19.92
CA CYS A 77 5.36 14.35 -21.25
C CYS A 77 3.96 13.86 -21.71
N GLY A 78 3.04 13.58 -20.78
CA GLY A 78 1.70 13.09 -21.11
C GLY A 78 1.65 11.62 -21.53
N ALA A 79 2.66 10.85 -21.26
CA ALA A 79 2.71 9.42 -21.56
C ALA A 79 1.58 8.64 -20.86
N PRO A 80 1.11 7.54 -21.47
CA PRO A 80 0.15 6.63 -20.83
C PRO A 80 0.68 6.03 -19.52
N LYS A 81 -0.24 5.49 -18.72
CA LYS A 81 0.10 4.70 -17.54
C LYS A 81 1.08 3.57 -17.91
N ASN A 82 2.03 3.29 -17.03
CA ASN A 82 3.04 2.24 -17.16
C ASN A 82 4.06 2.43 -18.30
N SER A 83 4.12 3.62 -18.95
CA SER A 83 5.16 3.90 -19.93
C SER A 83 6.55 4.03 -19.30
N PHE A 84 6.61 4.52 -18.07
CA PHE A 84 7.84 4.74 -17.33
C PHE A 84 7.71 4.14 -15.92
N VAL A 85 7.69 2.81 -15.85
CA VAL A 85 7.46 2.08 -14.58
C VAL A 85 8.51 2.37 -13.50
N ASP A 86 9.70 2.77 -13.92
CA ASP A 86 10.77 3.15 -12.99
C ASP A 86 10.64 4.55 -12.42
N GLU A 87 9.86 5.42 -13.08
CA GLU A 87 9.57 6.79 -12.63
C GLU A 87 8.37 6.78 -11.66
N ASN A 88 8.60 6.26 -10.46
CA ASN A 88 7.56 6.04 -9.46
C ASN A 88 7.96 6.61 -8.10
N MET A 89 7.14 7.51 -7.56
CA MET A 89 7.38 8.17 -6.28
C MET A 89 7.33 7.21 -5.08
N SER A 90 6.76 6.02 -5.22
CA SER A 90 6.83 4.98 -4.19
C SER A 90 8.28 4.67 -3.78
N LYS A 91 9.24 4.76 -4.71
CA LYS A 91 10.67 4.58 -4.43
C LYS A 91 11.22 5.67 -3.49
N VAL A 92 10.78 6.92 -3.70
CA VAL A 92 11.19 8.06 -2.86
C VAL A 92 10.56 7.96 -1.47
N ILE A 93 9.27 7.62 -1.43
CA ILE A 93 8.53 7.42 -0.17
C ILE A 93 9.19 6.30 0.64
N MET A 94 9.43 5.14 0.02
CA MET A 94 10.05 4.00 0.70
C MET A 94 11.46 4.33 1.21
N LEU A 95 12.28 5.04 0.42
CA LEU A 95 13.61 5.46 0.85
C LEU A 95 13.58 6.37 2.08
N ALA A 96 12.61 7.27 2.19
CA ALA A 96 12.43 8.12 3.36
C ALA A 96 12.03 7.29 4.58
N ILE A 97 11.08 6.36 4.42
CA ILE A 97 10.68 5.43 5.49
C ILE A 97 11.86 4.58 5.98
N GLU A 98 12.60 3.97 5.06
CA GLU A 98 13.78 3.14 5.38
C GLU A 98 14.85 3.91 6.15
N LYS A 99 15.09 5.16 5.79
CA LYS A 99 16.05 6.04 6.50
C LYS A 99 15.59 6.34 7.92
N GLU A 100 14.32 6.68 8.09
CA GLU A 100 13.75 6.99 9.41
C GLU A 100 13.78 5.77 10.34
N LEU A 101 13.55 4.58 9.80
CA LEU A 101 13.46 3.33 10.55
C LEU A 101 14.78 2.55 10.63
N ALA A 102 15.87 3.03 10.06
CA ALA A 102 17.14 2.30 9.91
C ALA A 102 17.69 1.70 11.22
N ASN A 103 17.44 2.34 12.35
CA ASN A 103 17.91 1.92 13.65
C ASN A 103 16.79 1.39 14.58
N ASN A 104 15.60 1.14 14.05
CA ASN A 104 14.47 0.68 14.86
C ASN A 104 14.27 -0.84 14.73
N PRO A 105 14.67 -1.63 15.75
CA PRO A 105 14.56 -3.10 15.71
C PRO A 105 13.11 -3.61 15.85
N ASN A 106 12.17 -2.75 16.22
CA ASN A 106 10.77 -3.10 16.41
C ASN A 106 9.93 -2.97 15.15
N VAL A 107 10.51 -2.41 14.07
CA VAL A 107 9.84 -2.31 12.77
C VAL A 107 10.58 -3.16 11.74
N THR A 108 9.84 -4.06 11.09
CA THR A 108 10.35 -4.86 9.98
C THR A 108 9.68 -4.40 8.70
N ILE A 109 10.46 -3.88 7.76
CA ILE A 109 9.97 -3.58 6.41
C ILE A 109 10.03 -4.88 5.60
N ILE A 110 8.87 -5.35 5.15
CA ILE A 110 8.76 -6.56 4.33
C ILE A 110 9.00 -6.18 2.88
N SER A 111 9.97 -6.84 2.26
CA SER A 111 10.26 -6.67 0.84
C SER A 111 9.03 -7.02 -0.02
N ASN A 112 8.76 -6.18 -1.01
CA ASN A 112 7.60 -6.31 -1.87
C ASN A 112 8.02 -6.33 -3.36
N PRO A 113 8.64 -7.40 -3.84
CA PRO A 113 9.17 -7.47 -5.21
C PRO A 113 8.07 -7.49 -6.28
N THR A 114 6.84 -7.86 -5.91
CA THR A 114 5.69 -7.87 -6.83
C THR A 114 4.94 -6.54 -6.88
N GLY A 115 5.27 -5.60 -5.99
CA GLY A 115 4.52 -4.35 -5.83
C GLY A 115 3.19 -4.50 -5.09
N LEU A 116 2.84 -5.70 -4.62
CA LEU A 116 1.60 -6.02 -3.92
C LEU A 116 1.89 -6.44 -2.48
N ASN A 117 1.01 -6.10 -1.56
CA ASN A 117 1.14 -6.53 -0.18
C ASN A 117 0.58 -7.95 -0.02
N PHE A 118 1.31 -8.81 0.67
CA PHE A 118 0.88 -10.18 0.89
C PHE A 118 1.20 -10.63 2.32
N GLY A 119 0.25 -11.28 2.96
CA GLY A 119 0.43 -11.79 4.32
C GLY A 119 -0.39 -13.02 4.61
N GLN A 120 0.15 -13.84 5.50
CA GLN A 120 -0.57 -14.97 6.08
C GLN A 120 -0.97 -14.62 7.51
N PHE A 121 -2.26 -14.69 7.80
CA PHE A 121 -2.84 -14.46 9.12
C PHE A 121 -3.57 -15.71 9.57
N SER A 122 -2.99 -16.46 10.52
CA SER A 122 -3.43 -17.80 10.88
C SER A 122 -3.44 -18.73 9.64
N THR A 123 -4.61 -19.20 9.22
CA THR A 123 -4.80 -20.04 8.02
C THR A 123 -5.17 -19.26 6.78
N TYR A 124 -5.40 -17.95 6.89
CA TYR A 124 -5.87 -17.11 5.80
C TYR A 124 -4.72 -16.46 5.06
N GLN A 125 -4.78 -16.52 3.73
CA GLN A 125 -3.89 -15.77 2.84
C GLN A 125 -4.60 -14.47 2.45
N VAL A 126 -3.95 -13.34 2.68
CA VAL A 126 -4.51 -12.01 2.43
C VAL A 126 -3.62 -11.29 1.44
N LEU A 127 -4.24 -10.74 0.40
CA LEU A 127 -3.59 -9.91 -0.62
C LEU A 127 -4.09 -8.46 -0.49
N GLY A 128 -3.16 -7.53 -0.39
CA GLY A 128 -3.43 -6.09 -0.46
C GLY A 128 -2.95 -5.51 -1.78
N ILE A 129 -3.82 -4.80 -2.47
CA ILE A 129 -3.54 -4.13 -3.75
C ILE A 129 -4.00 -2.68 -3.72
N HIS A 130 -3.48 -1.85 -4.63
CA HIS A 130 -4.06 -0.51 -4.77
C HIS A 130 -5.52 -0.55 -5.24
N GLY A 131 -5.88 -1.48 -6.12
CA GLY A 131 -7.28 -1.70 -6.48
C GLY A 131 -7.69 -1.10 -7.82
N GLU A 132 -6.78 -0.67 -8.68
CA GLU A 132 -7.07 -0.29 -10.08
C GLU A 132 -7.44 -1.51 -10.93
N VAL A 133 -8.39 -2.31 -10.46
CA VAL A 133 -8.93 -3.50 -11.12
C VAL A 133 -10.40 -3.29 -11.40
N ARG A 134 -10.92 -3.95 -12.44
CA ARG A 134 -12.32 -3.81 -12.83
C ARG A 134 -13.28 -4.36 -11.75
N ASN A 135 -12.89 -5.43 -11.11
CA ASN A 135 -13.68 -6.11 -10.09
C ASN A 135 -12.72 -6.83 -9.13
N LEU A 136 -12.78 -6.52 -7.85
CA LEU A 136 -11.91 -7.13 -6.83
C LEU A 136 -12.15 -8.64 -6.68
N GLY A 137 -13.39 -9.11 -6.83
CA GLY A 137 -13.70 -10.53 -6.75
C GLY A 137 -13.04 -11.33 -7.88
N ASP A 138 -13.13 -10.83 -9.11
CA ASP A 138 -12.49 -11.46 -10.26
C ASP A 138 -10.95 -11.41 -10.11
N ALA A 139 -10.43 -10.31 -9.58
CA ALA A 139 -9.01 -10.15 -9.29
C ALA A 139 -8.51 -11.16 -8.25
N LEU A 140 -9.30 -11.49 -7.21
CA LEU A 140 -8.96 -12.51 -6.24
C LEU A 140 -8.70 -13.86 -6.90
N ASP A 141 -9.59 -14.28 -7.81
CA ASP A 141 -9.45 -15.52 -8.54
C ASP A 141 -8.24 -15.51 -9.49
N ASP A 142 -8.03 -14.38 -10.19
CA ASP A 142 -6.90 -14.22 -11.10
C ASP A 142 -5.56 -14.27 -10.36
N TYR A 143 -5.44 -13.58 -9.23
CA TYR A 143 -4.23 -13.63 -8.40
C TYR A 143 -4.03 -15.00 -7.76
N SER A 144 -5.09 -15.66 -7.29
CA SER A 144 -4.99 -17.02 -6.73
C SER A 144 -4.44 -18.00 -7.76
N ARG A 145 -4.88 -17.89 -9.02
CA ARG A 145 -4.37 -18.70 -10.13
C ARG A 145 -2.92 -18.33 -10.51
N ALA A 146 -2.61 -17.04 -10.60
CA ALA A 146 -1.29 -16.56 -10.98
C ALA A 146 -0.21 -16.97 -9.96
N TYR A 147 -0.51 -16.88 -8.69
CA TYR A 147 0.41 -17.25 -7.60
C TYR A 147 0.33 -18.71 -7.17
N GLN A 148 -0.61 -19.49 -7.74
CA GLN A 148 -0.88 -20.88 -7.37
C GLN A 148 -1.11 -21.05 -5.86
N THR A 149 -1.73 -20.06 -5.25
CA THR A 149 -1.99 -19.98 -3.81
C THR A 149 -3.43 -19.55 -3.58
N PRO A 150 -4.22 -20.28 -2.78
CA PRO A 150 -5.57 -19.87 -2.47
C PRO A 150 -5.56 -18.59 -1.62
N ILE A 151 -6.07 -17.50 -2.18
CA ILE A 151 -6.21 -16.22 -1.46
C ILE A 151 -7.58 -16.20 -0.78
N SER A 152 -7.59 -16.00 0.53
CA SER A 152 -8.83 -15.93 1.31
C SER A 152 -9.46 -14.54 1.27
N TYR A 153 -8.62 -13.49 1.32
CA TYR A 153 -9.07 -12.12 1.31
C TYR A 153 -8.26 -11.28 0.34
N ILE A 154 -8.94 -10.44 -0.44
CA ILE A 154 -8.31 -9.36 -1.19
C ILE A 154 -8.81 -8.02 -0.64
N ILE A 155 -7.87 -7.14 -0.29
CA ILE A 155 -8.15 -5.80 0.20
C ILE A 155 -7.64 -4.80 -0.83
N GLY A 156 -8.53 -3.98 -1.35
CA GLY A 156 -8.21 -2.92 -2.32
C GLY A 156 -8.58 -1.54 -1.79
N ALA A 157 -7.87 -0.53 -2.25
CA ALA A 157 -8.18 0.89 -2.07
C ALA A 157 -8.76 1.50 -3.36
N HIS A 158 -8.35 2.69 -3.79
CA HIS A 158 -8.62 3.36 -5.06
C HIS A 158 -10.06 3.84 -5.28
N VAL A 159 -11.08 3.05 -4.96
CA VAL A 159 -12.49 3.37 -5.28
C VAL A 159 -13.16 4.33 -4.29
N HIS A 160 -12.50 4.68 -3.19
CA HIS A 160 -12.93 5.65 -2.18
C HIS A 160 -14.31 5.35 -1.54
N HIS A 161 -14.71 4.10 -1.48
CA HIS A 161 -15.88 3.66 -0.75
C HIS A 161 -15.77 2.19 -0.34
N ILE A 162 -16.39 1.85 0.78
CA ILE A 162 -16.34 0.50 1.33
C ILE A 162 -17.27 -0.41 0.52
N ILE A 163 -16.71 -1.50 0.03
CA ILE A 163 -17.45 -2.60 -0.59
C ILE A 163 -16.93 -3.89 0.05
N GLU A 164 -17.84 -4.71 0.52
CA GLU A 164 -17.56 -6.09 0.96
C GLU A 164 -18.35 -7.04 0.07
N LYS A 165 -17.68 -8.06 -0.46
CA LYS A 165 -18.31 -9.04 -1.35
C LYS A 165 -17.72 -10.43 -1.11
N GLU A 166 -18.58 -11.35 -0.70
CA GLU A 166 -18.24 -12.78 -0.73
C GLU A 166 -17.98 -13.23 -2.17
N THR A 167 -16.87 -13.88 -2.39
CA THR A 167 -16.43 -14.35 -3.70
C THR A 167 -16.44 -15.87 -3.82
N GLY A 168 -16.54 -16.57 -2.71
CA GLY A 168 -16.60 -18.03 -2.64
C GLY A 168 -16.67 -18.55 -1.21
N ILE A 169 -16.51 -19.84 -1.03
CA ILE A 169 -16.46 -20.43 0.30
C ILE A 169 -15.15 -20.00 0.97
N ASN A 170 -15.25 -19.26 2.08
CA ASN A 170 -14.11 -18.72 2.82
C ASN A 170 -13.23 -17.74 2.02
N SER A 171 -13.81 -16.99 1.09
CA SER A 171 -13.10 -15.94 0.37
C SER A 171 -13.93 -14.68 0.23
N GLU A 172 -13.29 -13.52 0.37
CA GLU A 172 -13.94 -12.22 0.40
C GLU A 172 -13.06 -11.14 -0.23
N ALA A 173 -13.72 -10.23 -0.95
CA ALA A 173 -13.11 -9.03 -1.52
C ALA A 173 -13.61 -7.79 -0.76
N ILE A 174 -12.66 -7.00 -0.24
CA ILE A 174 -12.93 -5.81 0.56
C ILE A 174 -12.28 -4.61 -0.12
N SER A 175 -13.05 -3.55 -0.37
CA SER A 175 -12.55 -2.24 -0.75
C SER A 175 -12.67 -1.24 0.40
N ILE A 176 -11.68 -0.40 0.58
CA ILE A 176 -11.60 0.65 1.60
C ILE A 176 -11.35 2.03 0.98
#